data_e5aa8680cb0bcb078e475d4b8a5662a6
#
_entry.id   e5aa8680cb0bcb078e475d4b8a5662a6
#
_cell.length_a   1.000
_cell.length_b   1.000
_cell.length_c   1.000
_cell.angle_alpha   90.00
_cell.angle_beta   90.00
_cell.angle_gamma   90.00
#
_symmetry.space_group_name_H-M   'P 1'
#
loop_
_entity.id
_entity.type
_entity.pdbx_description
1 polymer ?
#
loop_
_entity_poly.entity_id
_entity_poly.type
_entity_poly.pdbx_seq_one_letter_code
_entity_poly.pdbx_strand_id
1 'polypeptide(L)'
;VGEFGLLRRLRAKAPPLPPEVLVGMGDDAAIMQPSPGLALVATVDVLVEGKDFRWEWCPAEAVGHKGLTVSLSDVGAMGAIPKYALVAL
;
A
#
# COMPACT_ATOMS: atom_id res chain seq x y z
N VAL A 1 -14.57 -7.94 13.78
CA VAL A 1 -13.57 -6.90 14.04
C VAL A 1 -13.97 -5.65 13.30
N GLY A 2 -14.19 -4.55 13.99
CA GLY A 2 -14.50 -3.27 13.34
C GLY A 2 -13.28 -2.65 12.67
N GLU A 3 -13.51 -1.50 12.04
CA GLU A 3 -12.47 -0.76 11.33
C GLU A 3 -11.24 -0.50 12.21
N PHE A 4 -11.43 -0.01 13.42
CA PHE A 4 -10.31 0.26 14.34
C PHE A 4 -9.61 -1.00 14.82
N GLY A 5 -10.32 -2.12 14.94
CA GLY A 5 -9.73 -3.41 15.26
C GLY A 5 -8.83 -3.91 14.14
N LEU A 6 -9.27 -3.77 12.89
CA LEU A 6 -8.46 -4.11 11.71
C LEU A 6 -7.21 -3.24 11.63
N LEU A 7 -7.37 -1.93 11.80
CA LEU A 7 -6.24 -0.99 11.78
C LEU A 7 -5.21 -1.32 12.86
N ARG A 8 -5.65 -1.68 14.07
CA ARG A 8 -4.72 -2.10 15.14
C ARG A 8 -3.93 -3.34 14.75
N ARG A 9 -4.58 -4.33 14.13
CA ARG A 9 -3.89 -5.55 13.68
C ARG A 9 -2.86 -5.27 12.60
N LEU A 10 -3.21 -4.44 11.61
CA LEU A 10 -2.31 -4.05 10.54
C LEU A 10 -1.13 -3.26 11.10
N ARG A 11 -1.39 -2.32 11.99
CA ARG A 11 -0.35 -1.49 12.61
C ARG A 11 0.64 -2.32 13.41
N ALA A 12 0.17 -3.35 14.11
CA ALA A 12 1.04 -4.23 14.88
C ALA A 12 2.00 -5.04 14.01
N LYS A 13 1.63 -5.30 12.75
CA LYS A 13 2.45 -6.05 11.79
C LYS A 13 3.25 -5.16 10.85
N ALA A 14 2.96 -3.86 10.83
CA ALA A 14 3.65 -2.95 9.93
C ALA A 14 5.10 -2.73 10.37
N PRO A 15 6.04 -2.59 9.42
CA PRO A 15 7.41 -2.24 9.75
C PRO A 15 7.49 -0.81 10.31
N PRO A 16 8.60 -0.45 10.97
CA PRO A 16 8.81 0.93 11.40
C PRO A 16 8.71 1.90 10.22
N LEU A 17 8.14 3.09 10.47
CA LEU A 17 8.00 4.11 9.44
C LEU A 17 9.37 4.75 9.12
N PRO A 18 9.66 5.00 7.85
CA PRO A 18 10.86 5.77 7.50
C PRO A 18 10.71 7.23 7.93
N PRO A 19 11.84 7.97 8.10
CA PRO A 19 11.79 9.36 8.56
C PRO A 19 10.94 10.30 7.69
N GLU A 20 10.80 9.99 6.40
CA GLU A 20 10.01 10.80 5.46
C GLU A 20 8.51 10.71 5.72
N VAL A 21 8.04 9.70 6.44
CA VAL A 21 6.64 9.58 6.86
C VAL A 21 6.48 10.23 8.21
N LEU A 22 5.90 11.42 8.23
CA LEU A 22 5.69 12.19 9.46
C LEU A 22 4.47 11.70 10.23
N VAL A 23 3.40 11.34 9.51
CA VAL A 23 2.19 10.73 10.08
C VAL A 23 1.82 9.55 9.19
N GLY A 24 1.78 8.36 9.78
CA GLY A 24 1.42 7.14 9.09
C GLY A 24 0.01 6.67 9.41
N MET A 25 -0.14 5.34 9.49
CA MET A 25 -1.42 4.71 9.80
C MET A 25 -1.92 5.09 11.19
N GLY A 26 -3.21 5.40 11.31
CA GLY A 26 -3.86 5.67 12.57
C GLY A 26 -4.40 7.09 12.72
N ASP A 27 -4.36 7.87 11.66
CA ASP A 27 -4.96 9.22 11.62
C ASP A 27 -5.82 9.33 10.36
N ASP A 28 -6.44 10.49 10.15
CA ASP A 28 -7.33 10.73 9.01
C ASP A 28 -6.61 10.68 7.68
N ALA A 29 -5.32 11.00 7.68
CA ALA A 29 -4.48 10.98 6.49
C ALA A 29 -3.03 10.68 6.87
N ALA A 30 -2.23 10.32 5.88
CA ALA A 30 -0.78 10.22 6.04
C ALA A 30 -0.13 11.56 5.67
N ILE A 31 0.96 11.89 6.35
CA ILE A 31 1.80 13.04 5.99
C ILE A 31 3.18 12.52 5.64
N MET A 32 3.62 12.80 4.44
CA MET A 32 4.92 12.39 3.92
C MET A 32 5.70 13.61 3.45
N GLN A 33 6.99 13.60 3.74
CA GLN A 33 7.90 14.65 3.30
C GLN A 33 8.96 14.03 2.39
N PRO A 34 8.82 14.15 1.08
CA PRO A 34 9.80 13.60 0.14
C PRO A 34 11.18 14.21 0.33
N SER A 35 12.22 13.45 -0.02
CA SER A 35 13.59 13.96 0.02
C SER A 35 13.75 15.18 -0.89
N PRO A 36 14.47 16.23 -0.46
CA PRO A 36 14.68 17.42 -1.28
C PRO A 36 15.35 17.07 -2.61
N GLY A 37 14.90 17.73 -3.67
CA GLY A 37 15.48 17.56 -5.01
C GLY A 37 15.04 16.30 -5.75
N LEU A 38 14.18 15.47 -5.16
CA LEU A 38 13.65 14.28 -5.79
C LEU A 38 12.17 14.46 -6.14
N ALA A 39 11.78 13.91 -7.28
CA ALA A 39 10.38 13.87 -7.68
C ALA A 39 9.68 12.67 -7.04
N LEU A 40 8.40 12.83 -6.72
CA LEU A 40 7.56 11.74 -6.23
C LEU A 40 6.85 11.10 -7.40
N VAL A 41 7.00 9.79 -7.53
CA VAL A 41 6.23 8.97 -8.47
C VAL A 41 5.13 8.28 -7.69
N ALA A 42 3.90 8.40 -8.13
CA ALA A 42 2.75 7.77 -7.49
C ALA A 42 1.93 7.01 -8.52
N THR A 43 1.42 5.86 -8.10
CA THR A 43 0.50 5.05 -8.91
C THR A 43 -0.58 4.47 -8.00
N VAL A 44 -1.70 4.11 -8.58
CA VAL A 44 -2.78 3.43 -7.88
C VAL A 44 -3.44 2.43 -8.82
N ASP A 45 -3.74 1.25 -8.29
CA ASP A 45 -4.46 0.21 -8.98
C ASP A 45 -5.59 -0.32 -8.11
N VAL A 46 -6.64 -0.81 -8.74
CA VAL A 46 -7.78 -1.43 -8.07
C VAL A 46 -7.91 -2.87 -8.54
N LEU A 47 -8.02 -3.80 -7.59
CA LEU A 47 -8.38 -5.18 -7.88
C LEU A 47 -9.86 -5.38 -7.58
N VAL A 48 -10.61 -5.83 -8.57
CA VAL A 48 -12.06 -6.03 -8.46
C VAL A 48 -12.37 -7.52 -8.51
N GLU A 49 -13.08 -8.01 -7.49
CA GLU A 49 -13.54 -9.39 -7.48
C GLU A 49 -14.44 -9.67 -8.67
N GLY A 50 -14.26 -10.85 -9.28
CA GLY A 50 -14.98 -11.24 -10.50
C GLY A 50 -14.35 -10.78 -11.80
N LYS A 51 -13.45 -9.79 -11.73
CA LYS A 51 -12.72 -9.26 -12.89
C LYS A 51 -11.23 -9.56 -12.80
N ASP A 52 -10.60 -9.16 -11.72
CA ASP A 52 -9.16 -9.30 -11.54
C ASP A 52 -8.78 -10.55 -10.74
N PHE A 53 -9.68 -11.03 -9.90
CA PHE A 53 -9.51 -12.24 -9.11
C PHE A 53 -10.87 -12.82 -8.71
N ARG A 54 -10.87 -14.07 -8.21
CA ARG A 54 -12.03 -14.72 -7.60
C ARG A 54 -11.59 -15.43 -6.32
N TRP A 55 -12.32 -15.21 -5.23
CA TRP A 55 -12.03 -15.85 -3.95
C TRP A 55 -12.06 -17.37 -4.03
N GLU A 56 -12.88 -17.93 -4.93
CA GLU A 56 -12.96 -19.38 -5.16
C GLU A 56 -11.62 -19.98 -5.65
N TRP A 57 -10.79 -19.16 -6.31
CA TRP A 57 -9.55 -19.61 -6.95
C TRP A 57 -8.28 -19.03 -6.31
N CYS A 58 -8.42 -17.99 -5.50
CA CYS A 58 -7.26 -17.26 -4.97
C CYS A 58 -7.37 -17.10 -3.46
N PRO A 59 -6.38 -17.56 -2.68
CA PRO A 59 -6.32 -17.22 -1.26
C PRO A 59 -6.04 -15.72 -1.08
N ALA A 60 -6.40 -15.19 0.09
CA ALA A 60 -6.27 -13.77 0.40
C ALA A 60 -4.82 -13.28 0.26
N GLU A 61 -3.84 -14.10 0.66
CA GLU A 61 -2.43 -13.74 0.52
C GLU A 61 -2.03 -13.53 -0.94
N ALA A 62 -2.54 -14.35 -1.85
CA ALA A 62 -2.24 -14.21 -3.28
C ALA A 62 -2.84 -12.94 -3.86
N VAL A 63 -4.04 -12.55 -3.44
CA VAL A 63 -4.68 -11.31 -3.85
C VAL A 63 -3.90 -10.11 -3.34
N GLY A 64 -3.49 -10.12 -2.08
CA GLY A 64 -2.67 -9.06 -1.49
C GLY A 64 -1.32 -8.93 -2.19
N HIS A 65 -0.66 -10.05 -2.47
CA HIS A 65 0.61 -10.07 -3.20
C HIS A 65 0.44 -9.48 -4.60
N LYS A 66 -0.61 -9.87 -5.32
CA LYS A 66 -0.89 -9.33 -6.65
C LYS A 66 -1.14 -7.82 -6.60
N GLY A 67 -1.93 -7.38 -5.63
CA GLY A 67 -2.25 -5.96 -5.46
C GLY A 67 -1.02 -5.09 -5.31
N LEU A 68 -0.09 -5.49 -4.48
CA LEU A 68 1.16 -4.75 -4.30
C LEU A 68 2.07 -4.88 -5.52
N THR A 69 2.18 -6.09 -6.09
CA THR A 69 3.09 -6.37 -7.20
C THR A 69 2.77 -5.52 -8.44
N VAL A 70 1.50 -5.33 -8.80
CA VAL A 70 1.15 -4.52 -9.97
C VAL A 70 1.57 -3.07 -9.78
N SER A 71 1.42 -2.53 -8.58
CA SER A 71 1.87 -1.16 -8.26
C SER A 71 3.39 -1.05 -8.25
N LEU A 72 4.10 -2.03 -7.68
CA LEU A 72 5.56 -2.07 -7.70
C LEU A 72 6.09 -2.12 -9.13
N SER A 73 5.43 -2.86 -10.00
CA SER A 73 5.80 -2.94 -11.42
C SER A 73 5.70 -1.59 -12.11
N ASP A 74 4.62 -0.83 -11.85
CA ASP A 74 4.42 0.50 -12.42
C ASP A 74 5.48 1.50 -11.92
N VAL A 75 5.79 1.47 -10.64
CA VAL A 75 6.84 2.31 -10.04
C VAL A 75 8.20 1.98 -10.65
N GLY A 76 8.51 0.68 -10.79
CA GLY A 76 9.75 0.22 -11.41
C GLY A 76 9.87 0.63 -12.87
N ALA A 77 8.78 0.58 -13.63
CA ALA A 77 8.74 1.01 -15.03
C ALA A 77 9.09 2.49 -15.19
N MET A 78 8.83 3.31 -14.18
CA MET A 78 9.19 4.72 -14.16
C MET A 78 10.62 4.98 -13.64
N GLY A 79 11.37 3.92 -13.34
CA GLY A 79 12.72 4.04 -12.80
C GLY A 79 12.77 4.53 -11.36
N ALA A 80 11.67 4.44 -10.63
CA ALA A 80 11.58 4.92 -9.24
C ALA A 80 11.81 3.80 -8.24
N ILE A 81 12.17 4.19 -7.01
CA ILE A 81 12.34 3.27 -5.89
C ILE A 81 11.07 3.27 -5.06
N PRO A 82 10.40 2.10 -4.88
CA PRO A 82 9.19 2.05 -4.06
C PRO A 82 9.53 2.29 -2.59
N LYS A 83 8.78 3.16 -1.93
CA LYS A 83 9.02 3.52 -0.51
C LYS A 83 7.77 3.45 0.35
N TYR A 84 6.61 3.83 -0.19
CA TYR A 84 5.38 3.92 0.59
C TYR A 84 4.24 3.28 -0.17
N ALA A 85 3.24 2.80 0.56
CA ALA A 85 2.01 2.29 -0.03
C ALA A 85 0.81 2.79 0.77
N LEU A 86 -0.25 3.12 0.05
CA LEU A 86 -1.57 3.36 0.61
C LEU A 86 -2.45 2.18 0.21
N VAL A 87 -3.19 1.63 1.15
CA VAL A 87 -4.05 0.48 0.91
C VAL A 87 -5.49 0.85 1.25
N ALA A 88 -6.38 0.66 0.28
CA ALA A 88 -7.82 0.79 0.49
C ALA A 88 -8.46 -0.60 0.39
N LEU A 89 -9.19 -0.98 1.43
CA LEU A 89 -9.85 -2.29 1.54
C LEU A 89 -11.37 -2.13 1.43
#